data_6b207833ea15ea69de0ab273f580f51a
#
_entry.id   6b207833ea15ea69de0ab273f580f51a
#
_cell.length_a   1.000
_cell.length_b   1.000
_cell.length_c   1.000
_cell.angle_alpha   90.00
_cell.angle_beta   90.00
_cell.angle_gamma   90.00
#
_symmetry.space_group_name_H-M   'P 1'
#
loop_
_entity.id
_entity.type
_entity.pdbx_description
1 polymer ?
#
loop_
_entity_poly.entity_id
_entity_poly.type
_entity_poly.pdbx_seq_one_letter_code
_entity_poly.pdbx_strand_id
1 'polypeptide(L)'
;NDPSSFAPYQTAVQASGYDGIGIGIFNGICAIDLDNCLSDSGYYTQTAAEIVALMHSYTEYSPSGNGLHILFSAKGFQYDTKRFYIMNHQAGIEVYVAGATNKYVTVTGNCCEDYEYGDRTQELQTLRDKFMRRPEASTENAINAKNSDLSMEQLLQLAKSSKNGAAFTALWNGSLEEYSSPSEADLALCSHLAFWTGRDAAKMDTMFRQSGLMRD
;
A
#
# COMPACT_ATOMS: atom_id res chain seq x y z
N ASN A 1 4.17 14.89 8.33
CA ASN A 1 5.52 15.19 8.86
C ASN A 1 5.96 16.55 8.33
N ASP A 2 6.18 17.48 9.23
CA ASP A 2 6.61 18.84 8.93
C ASP A 2 8.15 18.85 8.88
N PRO A 3 8.80 19.27 7.77
CA PRO A 3 10.25 19.36 7.67
C PRO A 3 10.88 20.22 8.77
N SER A 4 10.17 21.24 9.30
CA SER A 4 10.67 22.12 10.38
C SER A 4 10.81 21.39 11.73
N SER A 5 10.20 20.23 11.90
CA SER A 5 10.32 19.40 13.11
C SER A 5 11.56 18.51 13.14
N PHE A 6 12.32 18.43 12.04
CA PHE A 6 13.55 17.66 11.95
C PHE A 6 14.76 18.51 12.35
N ALA A 7 15.69 17.91 13.09
CA ALA A 7 16.94 18.53 13.49
C ALA A 7 18.12 18.06 12.62
N PRO A 8 19.23 18.80 12.58
CA PRO A 8 20.47 18.30 11.99
C PRO A 8 20.93 17.00 12.67
N TYR A 9 21.63 16.16 11.92
CA TYR A 9 22.11 14.86 12.40
C TYR A 9 22.87 14.95 13.73
N GLN A 10 23.83 15.88 13.87
CA GLN A 10 24.59 16.08 15.11
C GLN A 10 23.70 16.38 16.33
N THR A 11 22.58 17.07 16.13
CA THR A 11 21.61 17.33 17.20
C THR A 11 20.80 16.09 17.51
N ALA A 12 20.36 15.37 16.48
CA ALA A 12 19.54 14.17 16.64
C ALA A 12 20.29 13.05 17.39
N VAL A 13 21.57 12.80 17.06
CA VAL A 13 22.38 11.75 17.70
C VAL A 13 22.74 12.05 19.16
N GLN A 14 22.66 13.30 19.60
CA GLN A 14 22.90 13.70 20.99
C GLN A 14 21.63 13.68 21.84
N ALA A 15 20.46 13.51 21.24
CA ALA A 15 19.21 13.46 21.97
C ALA A 15 19.13 12.16 22.80
N SER A 16 18.69 12.28 24.06
CA SER A 16 18.51 11.15 24.97
C SER A 16 17.04 10.77 25.13
N GLY A 17 16.78 9.53 25.52
CA GLY A 17 15.41 9.04 25.74
C GLY A 17 14.70 8.57 24.48
N TYR A 18 15.45 8.28 23.42
CA TYR A 18 14.97 7.72 22.16
C TYR A 18 15.74 6.45 21.80
N ASP A 19 15.08 5.50 21.17
CA ASP A 19 15.65 4.19 20.79
C ASP A 19 16.30 4.20 19.40
N GLY A 20 16.15 5.30 18.63
CA GLY A 20 16.69 5.37 17.27
C GLY A 20 16.53 6.74 16.62
N ILE A 21 16.97 6.84 15.39
CA ILE A 21 16.94 8.03 14.56
C ILE A 21 16.09 7.77 13.32
N GLY A 22 15.29 8.75 12.92
CA GLY A 22 14.59 8.74 11.65
C GLY A 22 15.08 9.84 10.72
N ILE A 23 15.14 9.55 9.42
CA ILE A 23 15.45 10.52 8.38
C ILE A 23 14.16 10.93 7.66
N GLY A 24 13.94 12.24 7.55
CA GLY A 24 12.77 12.80 6.87
C GLY A 24 12.89 12.72 5.34
N ILE A 25 11.80 12.35 4.69
CA ILE A 25 11.72 12.22 3.22
C ILE A 25 11.37 13.59 2.61
N PHE A 26 12.37 14.44 2.48
CA PHE A 26 12.28 15.76 1.85
C PHE A 26 13.66 16.15 1.27
N ASN A 27 13.76 17.31 0.60
CA ASN A 27 14.99 17.80 -0.03
C ASN A 27 15.65 16.82 -1.02
N GLY A 28 14.83 16.02 -1.71
CA GLY A 28 15.30 15.04 -2.67
C GLY A 28 15.67 13.66 -2.07
N ILE A 29 15.65 13.51 -0.75
CA ILE A 29 15.84 12.22 -0.09
C ILE A 29 14.63 11.34 -0.35
N CYS A 30 14.87 10.12 -0.80
CA CYS A 30 13.88 9.09 -1.04
C CYS A 30 14.28 7.79 -0.35
N ALA A 31 13.32 6.92 -0.12
CA ALA A 31 13.56 5.60 0.43
C ALA A 31 12.62 4.56 -0.18
N ILE A 32 13.06 3.33 -0.20
CA ILE A 32 12.22 2.14 -0.38
C ILE A 32 12.29 1.36 0.91
N ASP A 33 11.12 0.90 1.39
CA ASP A 33 10.98 -0.01 2.50
C ASP A 33 10.45 -1.34 1.97
N LEU A 34 11.17 -2.41 2.22
CA LEU A 34 10.84 -3.77 1.81
C LEU A 34 10.52 -4.61 3.04
N ASP A 35 9.24 -4.90 3.23
CA ASP A 35 8.73 -5.66 4.36
C ASP A 35 8.88 -7.17 4.16
N ASN A 36 9.27 -7.88 5.24
CA ASN A 36 9.31 -9.35 5.28
C ASN A 36 10.02 -9.96 4.06
N CYS A 37 11.11 -9.34 3.65
CA CYS A 37 11.82 -9.68 2.43
C CYS A 37 13.05 -10.57 2.64
N LEU A 38 13.24 -11.07 3.86
CA LEU A 38 14.31 -11.99 4.24
C LEU A 38 13.73 -13.36 4.60
N SER A 39 14.43 -14.43 4.20
CA SER A 39 14.17 -15.79 4.69
C SER A 39 14.74 -15.98 6.10
N ASP A 40 14.32 -17.05 6.78
CA ASP A 40 14.88 -17.43 8.10
C ASP A 40 16.41 -17.63 8.06
N SER A 41 16.98 -17.90 6.90
CA SER A 41 18.43 -18.03 6.67
C SER A 41 19.10 -16.71 6.29
N GLY A 42 18.38 -15.58 6.30
CA GLY A 42 18.90 -14.25 5.99
C GLY A 42 19.07 -13.95 4.49
N TYR A 43 18.59 -14.81 3.59
CA TYR A 43 18.65 -14.55 2.15
C TYR A 43 17.49 -13.66 1.71
N TYR A 44 17.76 -12.76 0.78
CA TYR A 44 16.73 -11.93 0.15
C TYR A 44 15.71 -12.78 -0.61
N THR A 45 14.45 -12.40 -0.56
CA THR A 45 13.46 -12.89 -1.52
C THR A 45 13.89 -12.48 -2.94
N GLN A 46 13.37 -13.18 -3.96
CA GLN A 46 13.69 -12.85 -5.34
C GLN A 46 13.36 -11.40 -5.69
N THR A 47 12.23 -10.89 -5.22
CA THR A 47 11.81 -9.50 -5.42
C THR A 47 12.77 -8.52 -4.75
N ALA A 48 13.17 -8.78 -3.50
CA ALA A 48 14.11 -7.92 -2.79
C ALA A 48 15.48 -7.90 -3.48
N ALA A 49 16.01 -9.07 -3.87
CA ALA A 49 17.28 -9.16 -4.58
C ALA A 49 17.25 -8.37 -5.90
N GLU A 50 16.14 -8.43 -6.64
CA GLU A 50 15.97 -7.66 -7.87
C GLU A 50 15.94 -6.15 -7.61
N ILE A 51 15.21 -5.71 -6.57
CA ILE A 51 15.10 -4.28 -6.23
C ILE A 51 16.44 -3.74 -5.73
N VAL A 52 17.13 -4.45 -4.85
CA VAL A 52 18.46 -4.07 -4.37
C VAL A 52 19.46 -3.94 -5.52
N ALA A 53 19.48 -4.93 -6.42
CA ALA A 53 20.35 -4.89 -7.60
C ALA A 53 19.99 -3.74 -8.56
N LEU A 54 18.72 -3.47 -8.77
CA LEU A 54 18.23 -2.36 -9.60
C LEU A 54 18.63 -1.01 -9.01
N MET A 55 18.32 -0.79 -7.72
CA MET A 55 18.53 0.50 -7.06
C MET A 55 20.02 0.80 -6.82
N HIS A 56 20.83 -0.22 -6.57
CA HIS A 56 22.28 -0.13 -6.38
C HIS A 56 22.68 1.09 -5.51
N SER A 57 22.04 1.22 -4.35
CA SER A 57 22.20 2.34 -3.42
C SER A 57 22.33 1.81 -1.99
N TYR A 58 22.78 2.65 -1.05
CA TYR A 58 22.90 2.27 0.34
C TYR A 58 21.67 1.53 0.84
N THR A 59 21.89 0.34 1.37
CA THR A 59 20.83 -0.53 1.87
C THR A 59 21.18 -1.03 3.26
N GLU A 60 20.22 -0.98 4.16
CA GLU A 60 20.35 -1.45 5.54
C GLU A 60 19.20 -2.36 5.95
N TYR A 61 19.40 -3.16 6.99
CA TYR A 61 18.31 -3.90 7.61
C TYR A 61 17.35 -2.95 8.32
N SER A 62 16.05 -3.19 8.18
CA SER A 62 15.02 -2.47 8.92
C SER A 62 15.11 -2.77 10.43
N PRO A 63 14.48 -1.97 11.30
CA PRO A 63 14.49 -2.20 12.75
C PRO A 63 13.98 -3.57 13.18
N SER A 64 13.06 -4.18 12.42
CA SER A 64 12.55 -5.54 12.70
C SER A 64 13.56 -6.65 12.41
N GLY A 65 14.58 -6.35 11.60
CA GLY A 65 15.55 -7.34 11.11
C GLY A 65 15.03 -8.23 9.97
N ASN A 66 13.77 -8.12 9.58
CA ASN A 66 13.13 -8.94 8.54
C ASN A 66 12.90 -8.20 7.22
N GLY A 67 13.22 -6.92 7.18
CA GLY A 67 13.05 -6.04 6.04
C GLY A 67 14.30 -5.24 5.71
N LEU A 68 14.22 -4.45 4.63
CA LEU A 68 15.32 -3.63 4.15
C LEU A 68 14.85 -2.20 3.89
N HIS A 69 15.71 -1.22 4.22
CA HIS A 69 15.57 0.17 3.79
C HIS A 69 16.63 0.49 2.75
N ILE A 70 16.23 1.02 1.59
CA ILE A 70 17.14 1.49 0.55
C ILE A 70 17.04 3.01 0.51
N LEU A 71 18.14 3.72 0.74
CA LEU A 71 18.19 5.19 0.74
C LEU A 71 18.85 5.71 -0.54
N PHE A 72 18.26 6.72 -1.16
CA PHE A 72 18.74 7.32 -2.42
C PHE A 72 18.20 8.73 -2.59
N SER A 73 18.65 9.43 -3.62
CA SER A 73 18.06 10.70 -4.05
C SER A 73 17.32 10.57 -5.37
N ALA A 74 16.23 11.33 -5.51
CA ALA A 74 15.50 11.50 -6.76
C ALA A 74 14.85 12.90 -6.74
N LYS A 75 15.69 13.92 -6.84
CA LYS A 75 15.25 15.32 -6.69
C LYS A 75 14.31 15.72 -7.82
N GLY A 76 13.12 16.19 -7.46
CA GLY A 76 12.10 16.65 -8.42
C GLY A 76 11.34 15.53 -9.10
N PHE A 77 11.50 14.27 -8.68
CA PHE A 77 10.75 13.15 -9.22
C PHE A 77 9.25 13.31 -8.98
N GLN A 78 8.47 13.21 -10.05
CA GLN A 78 7.01 13.31 -9.97
C GLN A 78 6.39 11.94 -9.76
N TYR A 79 5.67 11.77 -8.67
CA TYR A 79 5.02 10.52 -8.31
C TYR A 79 3.50 10.66 -8.33
N ASP A 80 2.86 10.08 -9.35
CA ASP A 80 1.41 10.10 -9.50
C ASP A 80 0.76 8.99 -8.64
N THR A 81 0.31 9.36 -7.45
CA THR A 81 -0.34 8.45 -6.50
C THR A 81 -1.69 7.89 -6.97
N LYS A 82 -2.27 8.46 -8.03
CA LYS A 82 -3.49 7.92 -8.65
C LYS A 82 -3.18 6.69 -9.52
N ARG A 83 -2.03 6.69 -10.18
CA ARG A 83 -1.59 5.61 -11.08
C ARG A 83 -0.71 4.58 -10.39
N PHE A 84 -0.02 4.96 -9.33
CA PHE A 84 0.95 4.11 -8.64
C PHE A 84 0.66 4.03 -7.15
N TYR A 85 0.92 2.86 -6.57
CA TYR A 85 0.89 2.67 -5.13
C TYR A 85 2.06 3.40 -4.47
N ILE A 86 1.85 4.04 -3.32
CA ILE A 86 2.92 4.38 -2.40
C ILE A 86 3.28 3.13 -1.59
N MET A 87 2.27 2.34 -1.25
CA MET A 87 2.37 1.14 -0.44
C MET A 87 1.67 0.01 -1.20
N ASN A 88 2.45 -0.96 -1.69
CA ASN A 88 1.96 -2.17 -2.32
C ASN A 88 2.06 -3.33 -1.32
N HIS A 89 1.02 -3.50 -0.50
CA HIS A 89 0.97 -4.55 0.54
C HIS A 89 1.12 -5.97 -0.01
N GLN A 90 0.67 -6.23 -1.24
CA GLN A 90 0.78 -7.54 -1.86
C GLN A 90 2.23 -7.91 -2.19
N ALA A 91 3.03 -6.92 -2.53
CA ALA A 91 4.45 -7.09 -2.84
C ALA A 91 5.36 -6.82 -1.62
N GLY A 92 4.85 -6.25 -0.52
CA GLY A 92 5.64 -5.83 0.63
C GLY A 92 6.59 -4.68 0.30
N ILE A 93 6.16 -3.73 -0.57
CA ILE A 93 7.00 -2.63 -1.04
C ILE A 93 6.34 -1.30 -0.69
N GLU A 94 7.07 -0.44 0.03
CA GLU A 94 6.69 0.95 0.21
C GLU A 94 7.73 1.87 -0.46
N VAL A 95 7.25 2.92 -1.11
CA VAL A 95 8.10 3.89 -1.81
C VAL A 95 7.85 5.28 -1.23
N TYR A 96 8.88 5.86 -0.66
CA TYR A 96 8.85 7.19 -0.06
C TYR A 96 9.60 8.18 -0.94
N VAL A 97 8.89 9.15 -1.49
CA VAL A 97 9.41 10.12 -2.46
C VAL A 97 9.26 11.52 -1.91
N ALA A 98 10.34 12.27 -1.89
CA ALA A 98 10.35 13.66 -1.48
C ALA A 98 9.36 14.50 -2.30
N GLY A 99 8.46 15.22 -1.62
CA GLY A 99 7.41 16.03 -2.24
C GLY A 99 6.14 15.27 -2.63
N ALA A 100 6.15 13.93 -2.60
CA ALA A 100 4.98 13.10 -2.87
C ALA A 100 4.45 12.39 -1.61
N THR A 101 5.34 12.13 -0.65
CA THR A 101 4.99 11.49 0.62
C THR A 101 5.49 12.33 1.79
N ASN A 102 4.66 12.47 2.84
CA ASN A 102 5.07 13.12 4.09
C ASN A 102 5.46 12.03 5.10
N LYS A 103 6.57 11.36 4.83
CA LYS A 103 7.06 10.22 5.60
C LYS A 103 8.44 10.49 6.20
N TYR A 104 8.84 9.64 7.11
CA TYR A 104 10.22 9.45 7.54
C TYR A 104 10.51 7.95 7.52
N VAL A 105 11.76 7.59 7.51
CA VAL A 105 12.21 6.21 7.67
C VAL A 105 13.19 6.14 8.84
N THR A 106 13.06 5.11 9.67
CA THR A 106 14.01 4.85 10.76
C THR A 106 15.33 4.38 10.14
N VAL A 107 16.44 4.93 10.58
CA VAL A 107 17.77 4.54 10.14
C VAL A 107 18.43 3.71 11.23
N THR A 108 18.86 2.49 10.88
CA THR A 108 19.46 1.56 11.82
C THR A 108 20.99 1.61 11.82
N GLY A 109 21.59 2.02 10.70
CA GLY A 109 23.03 1.93 10.47
C GLY A 109 23.52 0.48 10.29
N ASN A 110 22.62 -0.52 10.32
CA ASN A 110 22.96 -1.91 10.09
C ASN A 110 23.02 -2.21 8.59
N CYS A 111 24.07 -1.69 7.95
CA CYS A 111 24.30 -1.75 6.52
C CYS A 111 24.49 -3.20 6.06
N CYS A 112 23.75 -3.60 5.02
CA CYS A 112 23.92 -4.88 4.34
C CYS A 112 24.48 -4.74 2.92
N GLU A 113 24.23 -3.60 2.26
CA GLU A 113 24.82 -3.28 0.95
C GLU A 113 25.35 -1.84 0.98
N ASP A 114 26.67 -1.71 1.03
CA ASP A 114 27.39 -0.43 1.12
C ASP A 114 27.62 0.18 -0.28
N TYR A 115 26.53 0.27 -1.06
CA TYR A 115 26.57 1.00 -2.32
C TYR A 115 26.51 2.51 -2.09
N GLU A 116 27.10 3.27 -3.01
CA GLU A 116 27.11 4.72 -2.91
C GLU A 116 25.69 5.32 -2.97
N TYR A 117 25.36 6.13 -1.96
CA TYR A 117 24.14 6.96 -1.99
C TYR A 117 24.22 7.97 -3.12
N GLY A 118 23.22 8.03 -3.98
CA GLY A 118 23.23 8.93 -5.11
C GLY A 118 21.87 9.10 -5.78
N ASP A 119 21.87 9.77 -6.94
CA ASP A 119 20.66 9.90 -7.74
C ASP A 119 20.29 8.56 -8.38
N ARG A 120 19.03 8.15 -8.17
CA ARG A 120 18.43 6.91 -8.70
C ARG A 120 17.07 7.20 -9.35
N THR A 121 16.98 8.35 -10.01
CA THR A 121 15.72 8.78 -10.66
C THR A 121 15.26 7.80 -11.73
N GLN A 122 16.17 7.24 -12.54
CA GLN A 122 15.82 6.28 -13.59
C GLN A 122 15.46 4.91 -13.02
N GLU A 123 16.20 4.46 -12.03
CA GLU A 123 15.97 3.21 -11.32
C GLU A 123 14.62 3.25 -10.59
N LEU A 124 14.32 4.37 -9.91
CA LEU A 124 13.02 4.59 -9.28
C LEU A 124 11.87 4.56 -10.29
N GLN A 125 12.06 5.14 -11.47
CA GLN A 125 11.05 5.07 -12.53
C GLN A 125 10.80 3.62 -12.96
N THR A 126 11.86 2.84 -13.15
CA THR A 126 11.78 1.41 -13.51
C THR A 126 11.08 0.60 -12.44
N LEU A 127 11.47 0.79 -11.18
CA LEU A 127 10.84 0.15 -10.02
C LEU A 127 9.35 0.48 -9.93
N ARG A 128 9.01 1.76 -10.02
CA ARG A 128 7.64 2.25 -9.98
C ARG A 128 6.78 1.59 -11.06
N ASP A 129 7.28 1.58 -12.29
CA ASP A 129 6.52 1.05 -13.44
C ASP A 129 6.35 -0.47 -13.37
N LYS A 130 7.30 -1.18 -12.76
CA LYS A 130 7.27 -2.63 -12.63
C LYS A 130 6.46 -3.11 -11.42
N PHE A 131 6.65 -2.51 -10.25
CA PHE A 131 6.14 -3.04 -8.98
C PHE A 131 5.03 -2.22 -8.36
N MET A 132 4.89 -0.94 -8.70
CA MET A 132 3.99 -0.02 -8.01
C MET A 132 2.79 0.40 -8.86
N ARG A 133 2.63 -0.11 -10.08
CA ARG A 133 1.51 0.23 -10.95
C ARG A 133 0.20 -0.29 -10.38
N ARG A 134 -0.76 0.60 -10.24
CA ARG A 134 -2.14 0.19 -9.92
C ARG A 134 -2.75 -0.51 -11.14
N PRO A 135 -3.62 -1.51 -10.94
CA PRO A 135 -4.44 -2.03 -12.03
C PRO A 135 -5.14 -0.86 -12.73
N GLU A 136 -5.11 -0.84 -14.04
CA GLU A 136 -5.85 0.20 -14.77
C GLU A 136 -7.33 0.08 -14.43
N ALA A 137 -7.94 1.22 -14.07
CA ALA A 137 -9.37 1.32 -13.73
C ALA A 137 -10.31 1.00 -14.92
N SER A 138 -9.78 0.44 -16.00
CA SER A 138 -10.51 0.16 -17.24
C SER A 138 -11.62 -0.89 -17.07
N THR A 139 -11.49 -1.82 -16.14
CA THR A 139 -12.55 -2.79 -15.82
C THR A 139 -13.55 -2.26 -14.80
N GLU A 140 -13.10 -1.53 -13.76
CA GLU A 140 -14.03 -0.97 -12.77
C GLU A 140 -14.89 0.16 -13.36
N ASN A 141 -14.30 1.08 -14.12
CA ASN A 141 -15.08 2.17 -14.75
C ASN A 141 -16.00 1.67 -15.87
N ALA A 142 -15.60 0.63 -16.62
CA ALA A 142 -16.47 0.02 -17.63
C ALA A 142 -17.60 -0.79 -16.97
N ILE A 143 -17.35 -1.48 -15.86
CA ILE A 143 -18.36 -2.18 -15.08
C ILE A 143 -19.27 -1.16 -14.39
N ASN A 144 -18.74 -0.10 -13.81
CA ASN A 144 -19.50 0.95 -13.13
C ASN A 144 -20.39 1.71 -14.11
N ALA A 145 -19.90 2.09 -15.29
CA ALA A 145 -20.69 2.72 -16.33
C ALA A 145 -21.81 1.78 -16.87
N LYS A 146 -21.54 0.48 -16.95
CA LYS A 146 -22.50 -0.53 -17.38
C LYS A 146 -23.53 -0.87 -16.30
N ASN A 147 -23.16 -0.72 -15.02
CA ASN A 147 -24.01 -1.03 -13.87
C ASN A 147 -24.86 0.16 -13.40
N SER A 148 -24.57 1.39 -13.85
CA SER A 148 -25.34 2.59 -13.45
C SER A 148 -26.83 2.46 -13.77
N ASP A 149 -27.18 1.80 -14.87
CA ASP A 149 -28.55 1.67 -15.38
C ASP A 149 -29.23 0.36 -14.93
N LEU A 150 -28.52 -0.50 -14.19
CA LEU A 150 -29.08 -1.76 -13.71
C LEU A 150 -29.92 -1.56 -12.44
N SER A 151 -31.01 -2.36 -12.34
CA SER A 151 -31.80 -2.44 -11.12
C SER A 151 -30.99 -3.11 -9.99
N MET A 152 -31.43 -2.89 -8.74
CA MET A 152 -30.79 -3.53 -7.58
C MET A 152 -30.85 -5.06 -7.64
N GLU A 153 -31.94 -5.62 -8.17
CA GLU A 153 -32.08 -7.07 -8.36
C GLU A 153 -31.08 -7.61 -9.39
N GLN A 154 -30.86 -6.88 -10.49
CA GLN A 154 -29.87 -7.24 -11.50
C GLN A 154 -28.45 -7.19 -10.94
N LEU A 155 -28.13 -6.15 -10.15
CA LEU A 155 -26.84 -6.03 -9.47
C LEU A 155 -26.62 -7.19 -8.48
N LEU A 156 -27.65 -7.54 -7.72
CA LEU A 156 -27.60 -8.67 -6.77
C LEU A 156 -27.36 -10.01 -7.49
N GLN A 157 -28.02 -10.25 -8.59
CA GLN A 157 -27.82 -11.46 -9.41
C GLN A 157 -26.40 -11.53 -9.98
N LEU A 158 -25.89 -10.42 -10.51
CA LEU A 158 -24.51 -10.34 -11.00
C LEU A 158 -23.48 -10.59 -9.88
N ALA A 159 -23.70 -10.00 -8.70
CA ALA A 159 -22.83 -10.20 -7.56
C ALA A 159 -22.78 -11.68 -7.14
N LYS A 160 -23.93 -12.33 -7.05
CA LYS A 160 -24.05 -13.76 -6.68
C LYS A 160 -23.44 -14.71 -7.71
N SER A 161 -23.50 -14.36 -9.00
CA SER A 161 -22.96 -15.18 -10.10
C SER A 161 -21.47 -14.89 -10.42
N SER A 162 -20.86 -13.95 -9.72
CA SER A 162 -19.45 -13.58 -9.94
C SER A 162 -18.46 -14.60 -9.39
N LYS A 163 -17.17 -14.45 -9.72
CA LYS A 163 -16.10 -15.30 -9.18
C LYS A 163 -16.11 -15.36 -7.64
N ASN A 164 -16.46 -14.25 -6.98
CA ASN A 164 -16.54 -14.14 -5.52
C ASN A 164 -18.00 -14.25 -5.03
N GLY A 165 -18.90 -14.81 -5.83
CA GLY A 165 -20.33 -14.87 -5.56
C GLY A 165 -20.69 -15.69 -4.33
N ALA A 166 -19.92 -16.73 -4.01
CA ALA A 166 -20.13 -17.53 -2.81
C ALA A 166 -19.91 -16.71 -1.53
N ALA A 167 -18.78 -16.00 -1.43
CA ALA A 167 -18.46 -15.13 -0.30
C ALA A 167 -19.47 -13.97 -0.19
N PHE A 168 -19.81 -13.34 -1.32
CA PHE A 168 -20.87 -12.31 -1.35
C PHE A 168 -22.21 -12.85 -0.84
N THR A 169 -22.61 -14.04 -1.28
CA THR A 169 -23.90 -14.66 -0.88
C THR A 169 -23.93 -15.00 0.61
N ALA A 170 -22.83 -15.51 1.15
CA ALA A 170 -22.71 -15.77 2.60
C ALA A 170 -22.91 -14.49 3.41
N LEU A 171 -22.21 -13.41 3.07
CA LEU A 171 -22.36 -12.08 3.70
C LEU A 171 -23.79 -11.53 3.53
N TRP A 172 -24.32 -11.61 2.30
CA TRP A 172 -25.68 -11.16 2.02
C TRP A 172 -26.74 -11.85 2.91
N ASN A 173 -26.53 -13.12 3.20
CA ASN A 173 -27.41 -13.93 4.07
C ASN A 173 -27.09 -13.76 5.57
N GLY A 174 -26.13 -12.94 5.95
CA GLY A 174 -25.80 -12.64 7.34
C GLY A 174 -24.78 -13.58 8.00
N SER A 175 -24.05 -14.39 7.20
CA SER A 175 -22.99 -15.25 7.75
C SER A 175 -21.82 -14.42 8.29
N LEU A 176 -21.34 -14.79 9.48
CA LEU A 176 -20.17 -14.20 10.15
C LEU A 176 -19.01 -15.20 10.25
N GLU A 177 -19.14 -16.41 9.71
CA GLU A 177 -18.21 -17.54 9.96
C GLU A 177 -16.75 -17.24 9.55
N GLU A 178 -16.55 -16.40 8.54
CA GLU A 178 -15.19 -16.06 8.04
C GLU A 178 -14.65 -14.73 8.59
N TYR A 179 -15.36 -14.11 9.57
CA TYR A 179 -15.03 -12.77 10.06
C TYR A 179 -14.85 -12.77 11.57
N SER A 180 -13.86 -12.02 12.06
CA SER A 180 -13.56 -11.94 13.49
C SER A 180 -14.57 -11.09 14.28
N SER A 181 -15.34 -10.25 13.60
CA SER A 181 -16.38 -9.42 14.21
C SER A 181 -17.51 -9.09 13.24
N PRO A 182 -18.72 -8.77 13.76
CA PRO A 182 -19.82 -8.27 12.93
C PRO A 182 -19.45 -7.03 12.11
N SER A 183 -18.66 -6.12 12.68
CA SER A 183 -18.21 -4.89 11.99
C SER A 183 -17.29 -5.19 10.82
N GLU A 184 -16.48 -6.22 10.91
CA GLU A 184 -15.62 -6.66 9.82
C GLU A 184 -16.45 -7.25 8.67
N ALA A 185 -17.47 -8.05 8.96
CA ALA A 185 -18.40 -8.56 7.96
C ALA A 185 -19.20 -7.45 7.30
N ASP A 186 -19.64 -6.43 8.05
CA ASP A 186 -20.31 -5.25 7.51
C ASP A 186 -19.41 -4.52 6.51
N LEU A 187 -18.15 -4.28 6.86
CA LEU A 187 -17.17 -3.62 6.01
C LEU A 187 -16.90 -4.43 4.73
N ALA A 188 -16.81 -5.77 4.85
CA ALA A 188 -16.63 -6.66 3.72
C ALA A 188 -17.84 -6.59 2.77
N LEU A 189 -19.07 -6.66 3.28
CA LEU A 189 -20.28 -6.50 2.45
C LEU A 189 -20.33 -5.12 1.81
N CYS A 190 -20.04 -4.05 2.56
CA CYS A 190 -19.97 -2.68 2.00
C CYS A 190 -18.95 -2.57 0.86
N SER A 191 -17.81 -3.24 0.95
CA SER A 191 -16.79 -3.27 -0.11
C SER A 191 -17.31 -3.95 -1.38
N HIS A 192 -18.03 -5.06 -1.25
CA HIS A 192 -18.70 -5.71 -2.37
C HIS A 192 -19.80 -4.83 -2.98
N LEU A 193 -20.64 -4.21 -2.16
CA LEU A 193 -21.69 -3.31 -2.63
C LEU A 193 -21.11 -2.10 -3.35
N ALA A 194 -20.03 -1.50 -2.83
CA ALA A 194 -19.34 -0.39 -3.48
C ALA A 194 -18.86 -0.75 -4.90
N PHE A 195 -18.33 -1.96 -5.06
CA PHE A 195 -17.91 -2.46 -6.38
C PHE A 195 -19.10 -2.56 -7.35
N TRP A 196 -20.18 -3.22 -6.94
CA TRP A 196 -21.32 -3.49 -7.83
C TRP A 196 -22.19 -2.27 -8.13
N THR A 197 -22.31 -1.33 -7.16
CA THR A 197 -23.11 -0.10 -7.32
C THR A 197 -22.35 1.07 -7.93
N GLY A 198 -21.03 0.91 -8.19
CA GLY A 198 -20.21 2.01 -8.63
C GLY A 198 -19.97 3.08 -7.55
N ARG A 199 -20.01 2.68 -6.28
CA ARG A 199 -19.92 3.56 -5.10
C ARG A 199 -21.09 4.54 -4.96
N ASP A 200 -22.25 4.19 -5.50
CA ASP A 200 -23.50 4.92 -5.26
C ASP A 200 -23.97 4.67 -3.83
N ALA A 201 -23.78 5.66 -2.96
CA ALA A 201 -24.08 5.56 -1.53
C ALA A 201 -25.55 5.24 -1.24
N ALA A 202 -26.49 5.77 -2.06
CA ALA A 202 -27.91 5.52 -1.88
C ALA A 202 -28.28 4.08 -2.23
N LYS A 203 -27.75 3.56 -3.34
CA LYS A 203 -27.92 2.15 -3.72
C LYS A 203 -27.25 1.22 -2.68
N MET A 204 -26.05 1.56 -2.22
CA MET A 204 -25.35 0.78 -1.19
C MET A 204 -26.16 0.68 0.11
N ASP A 205 -26.66 1.80 0.64
CA ASP A 205 -27.47 1.84 1.86
C ASP A 205 -28.76 1.01 1.69
N THR A 206 -29.44 1.18 0.57
CA THR A 206 -30.68 0.44 0.27
C THR A 206 -30.41 -1.08 0.20
N MET A 207 -29.33 -1.50 -0.44
CA MET A 207 -28.98 -2.91 -0.55
C MET A 207 -28.49 -3.48 0.80
N PHE A 208 -27.69 -2.74 1.56
CA PHE A 208 -27.21 -3.16 2.86
C PHE A 208 -28.37 -3.44 3.82
N ARG A 209 -29.37 -2.56 3.85
CA ARG A 209 -30.60 -2.72 4.67
C ARG A 209 -31.45 -3.95 4.33
N GLN A 210 -31.28 -4.51 3.12
CA GLN A 210 -31.94 -5.75 2.71
C GLN A 210 -31.11 -7.00 3.00
N SER A 211 -29.88 -6.86 3.45
CA SER A 211 -29.02 -8.00 3.80
C SER A 211 -29.31 -8.55 5.18
N GLY A 212 -28.92 -9.80 5.40
CA GLY A 212 -28.99 -10.44 6.73
C GLY A 212 -27.99 -9.88 7.76
N LEU A 213 -27.10 -8.97 7.36
CA LEU A 213 -26.20 -8.28 8.29
C LEU A 213 -26.84 -7.01 8.89
N MET A 214 -27.95 -6.52 8.32
CA MET A 214 -28.65 -5.37 8.90
C MET A 214 -29.15 -5.70 10.30
N ARG A 215 -28.81 -4.84 11.24
CA ARG A 215 -29.23 -4.90 12.64
C ARG A 215 -30.03 -3.65 12.98
N ASP A 216 -31.03 -3.81 13.87
CA ASP A 216 -31.82 -2.70 14.39
C ASP A 216 -31.01 -1.78 15.33
#